data_b40f2859278d51c26f6149b38c4c8aba
#
_entry.id   b40f2859278d51c26f6149b38c4c8aba
#
_cell.length_a   1.000
_cell.length_b   1.000
_cell.length_c   1.000
_cell.angle_alpha   90.00
_cell.angle_beta   90.00
_cell.angle_gamma   90.00
#
_symmetry.space_group_name_H-M   'P 1'
#
loop_
_entity.id
_entity.type
_entity.pdbx_description
1 polymer ?
#
loop_
_entity_poly.entity_id
_entity_poly.type
_entity_poly.pdbx_seq_one_letter_code
_entity_poly.pdbx_strand_id
1 'polypeptide(L)'
;QANGNRVIKTNIVNDRGIHICKSMLAWLKWGNGETPETSGKKGDHLIGDYYVAFDQHYRDEISQLKKQFVGEGMIEEAAETKAKEEAPLMKEAHEMLVKWEQGDPEVRALWKRMNDWVYAGFDETYKALGVSFDKIYYESDTYLVGKAKVEEGLKQGLFFRKADNSVWADLTSDGLDQKLLLRSDGTSVYMTQDIGTAALRFKDYPALRKMIYVVGNEQNYHF
;
A
#
# COMPACT_ATOMS: atom_id res chain seq x y z
N GLN A 1 16.14 -25.22 -6.02
CA GLN A 1 17.58 -25.49 -5.83
C GLN A 1 17.89 -26.99 -5.92
N ALA A 2 17.10 -27.85 -5.26
CA ALA A 2 17.30 -29.30 -5.22
C ALA A 2 17.44 -29.95 -6.63
N ASN A 3 16.78 -29.39 -7.65
CA ASN A 3 16.83 -29.87 -9.04
C ASN A 3 17.92 -29.14 -9.90
N GLY A 4 18.95 -28.57 -9.30
CA GLY A 4 20.05 -27.91 -10.00
C GLY A 4 19.71 -26.49 -10.54
N ASN A 5 18.54 -25.96 -10.28
CA ASN A 5 18.19 -24.60 -10.71
C ASN A 5 18.82 -23.56 -9.80
N ARG A 6 19.36 -22.48 -10.39
CA ARG A 6 19.70 -21.27 -9.63
C ARG A 6 18.42 -20.54 -9.25
N VAL A 7 18.12 -20.51 -7.96
CA VAL A 7 16.93 -19.84 -7.41
C VAL A 7 17.37 -18.61 -6.65
N ILE A 8 16.71 -17.50 -6.90
CA ILE A 8 16.87 -16.24 -6.19
C ILE A 8 15.60 -16.04 -5.38
N LYS A 9 15.73 -16.06 -4.06
CA LYS A 9 14.62 -15.86 -3.13
C LYS A 9 14.42 -14.37 -2.92
N THR A 10 13.26 -13.87 -3.26
CA THR A 10 12.94 -12.45 -3.10
C THR A 10 11.71 -12.25 -2.22
N ASN A 11 11.69 -11.13 -1.51
CA ASN A 11 10.53 -10.65 -0.80
C ASN A 11 10.11 -9.27 -1.32
N ILE A 12 8.83 -8.95 -1.19
CA ILE A 12 8.28 -7.61 -1.42
C ILE A 12 7.76 -7.12 -0.09
N VAL A 13 8.24 -5.97 0.34
CA VAL A 13 7.77 -5.32 1.58
C VAL A 13 6.87 -4.16 1.21
N ASN A 14 5.62 -4.23 1.65
CA ASN A 14 4.65 -3.15 1.52
C ASN A 14 4.90 -2.12 2.64
N ASP A 15 5.77 -1.16 2.37
CA ASP A 15 6.23 -0.15 3.31
C ASP A 15 5.68 1.26 3.00
N ARG A 16 4.76 1.37 2.03
CA ARG A 16 4.14 2.64 1.65
C ARG A 16 2.67 2.48 1.28
N GLY A 17 1.99 3.60 1.10
CA GLY A 17 0.61 3.65 0.65
C GLY A 17 -0.34 4.04 1.77
N ILE A 18 -1.64 4.07 1.43
CA ILE A 18 -2.68 4.57 2.34
C ILE A 18 -2.75 3.79 3.67
N HIS A 19 -2.47 2.47 3.64
CA HIS A 19 -2.52 1.65 4.86
C HIS A 19 -1.42 2.04 5.85
N ILE A 20 -0.22 2.37 5.34
CA ILE A 20 0.88 2.84 6.19
C ILE A 20 0.55 4.23 6.76
N CYS A 21 -0.02 5.12 5.93
CA CYS A 21 -0.45 6.45 6.39
C CYS A 21 -1.52 6.39 7.47
N LYS A 22 -2.43 5.40 7.42
CA LYS A 22 -3.41 5.16 8.49
C LYS A 22 -2.74 4.87 9.82
N SER A 23 -1.78 3.95 9.87
CA SER A 23 -1.03 3.64 11.09
C SER A 23 -0.22 4.84 11.59
N MET A 24 0.43 5.58 10.66
CA MET A 24 1.19 6.78 10.99
C MET A 24 0.29 7.86 11.62
N LEU A 25 -0.87 8.12 11.00
CA LEU A 25 -1.82 9.10 11.51
C LEU A 25 -2.38 8.70 12.88
N ALA A 26 -2.72 7.42 13.06
CA ALA A 26 -3.19 6.89 14.35
C ALA A 26 -2.12 7.06 15.44
N TRP A 27 -0.86 6.76 15.14
CA TRP A 27 0.24 6.94 16.08
C TRP A 27 0.43 8.41 16.46
N LEU A 28 0.33 9.34 15.48
CA LEU A 28 0.41 10.78 15.76
C LEU A 28 -0.73 11.27 16.67
N LYS A 29 -1.95 10.80 16.42
CA LYS A 29 -3.14 11.26 17.14
C LYS A 29 -3.26 10.65 18.54
N TRP A 30 -2.91 9.38 18.71
CA TRP A 30 -3.23 8.61 19.93
C TRP A 30 -2.03 7.90 20.53
N GLY A 31 -0.87 7.89 19.88
CA GLY A 31 0.30 7.13 20.34
C GLY A 31 1.11 7.78 21.47
N ASN A 32 0.92 9.09 21.70
CA ASN A 32 1.64 9.81 22.77
C ASN A 32 3.15 9.57 22.80
N GLY A 33 3.76 9.32 21.62
CA GLY A 33 5.20 9.03 21.50
C GLY A 33 5.60 7.61 21.88
N GLU A 34 4.66 6.66 21.99
CA GLU A 34 4.94 5.25 22.26
C GLU A 34 5.88 4.65 21.22
N THR A 35 6.84 3.85 21.69
CA THR A 35 7.82 3.13 20.87
C THR A 35 7.83 1.65 21.21
N PRO A 36 8.46 0.78 20.40
CA PRO A 36 8.63 -0.63 20.77
C PRO A 36 9.30 -0.80 22.14
N GLU A 37 10.28 0.03 22.46
CA GLU A 37 10.99 -0.02 23.73
C GLU A 37 10.11 0.38 24.92
N THR A 38 9.29 1.42 24.77
CA THR A 38 8.40 1.90 25.86
C THR A 38 7.18 1.02 26.06
N SER A 39 6.68 0.41 24.96
CA SER A 39 5.52 -0.49 25.02
C SER A 39 5.88 -1.93 25.36
N GLY A 40 7.14 -2.33 25.19
CA GLY A 40 7.57 -3.72 25.28
C GLY A 40 7.01 -4.61 24.15
N LYS A 41 6.47 -4.02 23.10
CA LYS A 41 5.91 -4.73 21.96
C LYS A 41 6.90 -4.79 20.80
N LYS A 42 6.84 -5.88 20.04
CA LYS A 42 7.54 -5.99 18.76
C LYS A 42 7.05 -4.91 17.79
N GLY A 43 7.95 -4.29 17.02
CA GLY A 43 7.63 -3.10 16.24
C GLY A 43 6.50 -3.30 15.23
N ASP A 44 6.46 -4.40 14.52
CA ASP A 44 5.39 -4.72 13.57
C ASP A 44 4.03 -4.95 14.27
N HIS A 45 4.02 -5.51 15.49
CA HIS A 45 2.81 -5.64 16.30
C HIS A 45 2.32 -4.28 16.78
N LEU A 46 3.22 -3.41 17.28
CA LEU A 46 2.87 -2.07 17.72
C LEU A 46 2.22 -1.27 16.58
N ILE A 47 2.82 -1.30 15.38
CA ILE A 47 2.28 -0.58 14.22
C ILE A 47 0.96 -1.20 13.75
N GLY A 48 0.82 -2.52 13.86
CA GLY A 48 -0.45 -3.23 13.61
C GLY A 48 -1.57 -2.77 14.54
N ASP A 49 -1.28 -2.58 15.83
CA ASP A 49 -2.25 -2.06 16.80
C ASP A 49 -2.75 -0.66 16.40
N TYR A 50 -1.87 0.22 15.91
CA TYR A 50 -2.26 1.54 15.40
C TYR A 50 -3.07 1.47 14.11
N TYR A 51 -2.85 0.47 13.26
CA TYR A 51 -3.71 0.23 12.11
C TYR A 51 -5.13 -0.13 12.55
N VAL A 52 -5.27 -0.99 13.55
CA VAL A 52 -6.57 -1.38 14.13
C VAL A 52 -7.23 -0.18 14.83
N ALA A 53 -6.46 0.61 15.59
CA ALA A 53 -6.96 1.82 16.22
C ALA A 53 -7.52 2.82 15.21
N PHE A 54 -6.81 3.04 14.09
CA PHE A 54 -7.33 3.87 13.00
C PHE A 54 -8.69 3.38 12.50
N ASP A 55 -8.82 2.08 12.23
CA ASP A 55 -10.07 1.50 11.70
C ASP A 55 -11.23 1.65 12.69
N GLN A 56 -10.99 1.50 13.99
CA GLN A 56 -11.99 1.72 15.03
C GLN A 56 -12.48 3.16 15.04
N HIS A 57 -11.59 4.14 15.11
CA HIS A 57 -11.94 5.55 15.10
C HIS A 57 -12.62 5.98 13.78
N TYR A 58 -12.19 5.43 12.66
CA TYR A 58 -12.80 5.69 11.37
C TYR A 58 -14.23 5.17 11.28
N ARG A 59 -14.50 3.97 11.81
CA ARG A 59 -15.88 3.44 11.90
C ARG A 59 -16.78 4.27 12.78
N ASP A 60 -16.26 4.73 13.92
CA ASP A 60 -17.01 5.60 14.82
C ASP A 60 -17.35 6.93 14.14
N GLU A 61 -16.39 7.52 13.42
CA GLU A 61 -16.58 8.74 12.65
C GLU A 61 -17.66 8.57 11.56
N ILE A 62 -17.58 7.49 10.77
CA ILE A 62 -18.62 7.14 9.77
C ILE A 62 -19.98 6.99 10.44
N SER A 63 -20.06 6.29 11.57
CA SER A 63 -21.32 6.09 12.29
C SER A 63 -21.96 7.41 12.75
N GLN A 64 -21.14 8.34 13.22
CA GLN A 64 -21.60 9.68 13.62
C GLN A 64 -22.08 10.50 12.42
N LEU A 65 -21.30 10.56 11.35
CA LEU A 65 -21.67 11.27 10.12
C LEU A 65 -22.92 10.68 9.47
N LYS A 66 -23.03 9.35 9.42
CA LYS A 66 -24.22 8.65 8.90
C LYS A 66 -25.48 9.07 9.68
N LYS A 67 -25.41 9.06 11.02
CA LYS A 67 -26.55 9.51 11.87
C LYS A 67 -26.93 10.96 11.60
N GLN A 68 -25.95 11.83 11.43
CA GLN A 68 -26.20 13.23 11.08
C GLN A 68 -26.92 13.34 9.74
N PHE A 69 -26.41 12.72 8.68
CA PHE A 69 -27.00 12.80 7.34
C PHE A 69 -28.40 12.18 7.25
N VAL A 70 -28.66 11.10 7.98
CA VAL A 70 -30.02 10.53 8.11
C VAL A 70 -30.94 11.52 8.84
N GLY A 71 -30.45 12.20 9.90
CA GLY A 71 -31.18 13.24 10.60
C GLY A 71 -31.52 14.46 9.72
N GLU A 72 -30.69 14.73 8.71
CA GLU A 72 -30.88 15.74 7.67
C GLU A 72 -31.86 15.29 6.55
N GLY A 73 -32.38 14.06 6.62
CA GLY A 73 -33.39 13.53 5.69
C GLY A 73 -32.80 12.68 4.56
N MET A 74 -31.51 12.30 4.62
CA MET A 74 -30.90 11.43 3.62
C MET A 74 -31.31 9.97 3.85
N ILE A 75 -31.49 9.20 2.77
CA ILE A 75 -31.69 7.76 2.87
C ILE A 75 -30.42 7.07 3.39
N GLU A 76 -30.59 6.00 4.14
CA GLU A 76 -29.51 5.36 4.92
C GLU A 76 -28.30 4.93 4.08
N GLU A 77 -28.53 4.36 2.90
CA GLU A 77 -27.48 3.92 1.98
C GLU A 77 -26.65 5.09 1.41
N ALA A 78 -27.35 6.17 1.01
CA ALA A 78 -26.69 7.38 0.54
C ALA A 78 -25.94 8.09 1.66
N ALA A 79 -26.50 8.11 2.88
CA ALA A 79 -25.86 8.67 4.06
C ALA A 79 -24.56 7.93 4.42
N GLU A 80 -24.56 6.60 4.30
CA GLU A 80 -23.36 5.80 4.54
C GLU A 80 -22.27 6.05 3.50
N THR A 81 -22.64 6.10 2.22
CA THR A 81 -21.70 6.41 1.13
C THR A 81 -21.08 7.79 1.34
N LYS A 82 -21.91 8.80 1.59
CA LYS A 82 -21.45 10.16 1.86
C LYS A 82 -20.58 10.25 3.12
N ALA A 83 -20.94 9.54 4.19
CA ALA A 83 -20.13 9.50 5.41
C ALA A 83 -18.73 8.95 5.17
N LYS A 84 -18.58 7.89 4.35
CA LYS A 84 -17.28 7.35 3.96
C LYS A 84 -16.45 8.32 3.13
N GLU A 85 -17.09 9.08 2.24
CA GLU A 85 -16.43 10.07 1.38
C GLU A 85 -16.01 11.32 2.17
N GLU A 86 -16.80 11.72 3.16
CA GLU A 86 -16.58 12.96 3.92
C GLU A 86 -15.79 12.76 5.21
N ALA A 87 -15.56 11.53 5.64
CA ALA A 87 -14.85 11.22 6.89
C ALA A 87 -13.47 11.88 6.97
N PRO A 88 -13.25 12.80 7.94
CA PRO A 88 -12.01 13.55 8.08
C PRO A 88 -10.76 12.68 8.20
N LEU A 89 -10.80 11.60 9.00
CA LEU A 89 -9.66 10.70 9.20
C LEU A 89 -9.12 10.12 7.89
N MET A 90 -10.01 9.74 6.98
CA MET A 90 -9.60 9.20 5.69
C MET A 90 -9.00 10.28 4.79
N LYS A 91 -9.55 11.48 4.82
CA LYS A 91 -9.01 12.64 4.09
C LYS A 91 -7.61 12.99 4.59
N GLU A 92 -7.40 13.06 5.91
CA GLU A 92 -6.09 13.30 6.50
C GLU A 92 -5.06 12.21 6.12
N ALA A 93 -5.48 10.94 6.11
CA ALA A 93 -4.62 9.84 5.67
C ALA A 93 -4.22 9.96 4.19
N HIS A 94 -5.14 10.37 3.32
CA HIS A 94 -4.86 10.65 1.91
C HIS A 94 -3.91 11.84 1.75
N GLU A 95 -4.14 12.94 2.46
CA GLU A 95 -3.25 14.10 2.46
C GLU A 95 -1.83 13.72 2.92
N MET A 96 -1.72 12.88 3.94
CA MET A 96 -0.42 12.34 4.40
C MET A 96 0.27 11.53 3.30
N LEU A 97 -0.46 10.69 2.55
CA LEU A 97 0.09 9.96 1.41
C LEU A 97 0.61 10.90 0.32
N VAL A 98 -0.16 11.93 -0.03
CA VAL A 98 0.26 12.94 -1.01
C VAL A 98 1.53 13.66 -0.54
N LYS A 99 1.57 14.11 0.71
CA LYS A 99 2.79 14.73 1.31
C LYS A 99 3.98 13.77 1.27
N TRP A 100 3.76 12.49 1.59
CA TRP A 100 4.81 11.48 1.50
C TRP A 100 5.37 11.36 0.07
N GLU A 101 4.51 11.30 -0.94
CA GLU A 101 4.92 11.24 -2.35
C GLU A 101 5.62 12.52 -2.82
N GLN A 102 5.25 13.69 -2.29
CA GLN A 102 5.90 14.96 -2.55
C GLN A 102 7.24 15.13 -1.83
N GLY A 103 7.60 14.19 -0.95
CA GLY A 103 8.88 14.22 -0.23
C GLY A 103 8.88 15.10 1.01
N ASP A 104 7.71 15.39 1.60
CA ASP A 104 7.61 16.16 2.84
C ASP A 104 8.54 15.59 3.92
N PRO A 105 9.47 16.37 4.48
CA PRO A 105 10.52 15.87 5.35
C PRO A 105 10.00 15.32 6.68
N GLU A 106 8.93 15.90 7.24
CA GLU A 106 8.37 15.46 8.52
C GLU A 106 7.63 14.12 8.34
N VAL A 107 6.80 14.03 7.30
CA VAL A 107 6.09 12.80 6.97
C VAL A 107 7.06 11.67 6.61
N ARG A 108 8.12 11.97 5.86
CA ARG A 108 9.17 11.00 5.52
C ARG A 108 9.97 10.54 6.73
N ALA A 109 10.26 11.43 7.68
CA ALA A 109 10.97 11.08 8.90
C ALA A 109 10.12 10.16 9.80
N LEU A 110 8.82 10.46 9.94
CA LEU A 110 7.89 9.60 10.67
C LEU A 110 7.76 8.23 10.00
N TRP A 111 7.52 8.22 8.70
CA TRP A 111 7.42 7.00 7.89
C TRP A 111 8.66 6.11 8.07
N LYS A 112 9.86 6.70 7.95
CA LYS A 112 11.10 5.95 8.12
C LYS A 112 11.21 5.34 9.52
N ARG A 113 10.96 6.12 10.55
CA ARG A 113 11.02 5.66 11.95
C ARG A 113 10.09 4.46 12.18
N MET A 114 8.84 4.56 11.75
CA MET A 114 7.86 3.51 11.98
C MET A 114 8.16 2.26 11.15
N ASN A 115 8.62 2.41 9.91
CA ASN A 115 9.03 1.27 9.10
C ASN A 115 10.32 0.61 9.64
N ASP A 116 11.28 1.36 10.18
CA ASP A 116 12.47 0.77 10.83
C ASP A 116 12.04 -0.17 11.97
N TRP A 117 11.00 0.18 12.75
CA TRP A 117 10.43 -0.71 13.77
C TRP A 117 9.80 -1.96 13.18
N VAL A 118 9.05 -1.81 12.09
CA VAL A 118 8.41 -2.94 11.39
C VAL A 118 9.46 -3.89 10.81
N TYR A 119 10.51 -3.35 10.17
CA TYR A 119 11.57 -4.15 9.57
C TYR A 119 12.33 -4.95 10.63
N ALA A 120 12.64 -4.34 11.78
CA ALA A 120 13.24 -5.06 12.90
C ALA A 120 12.34 -6.22 13.36
N GLY A 121 11.03 -6.00 13.44
CA GLY A 121 10.07 -7.05 13.77
C GLY A 121 9.97 -8.16 12.72
N PHE A 122 10.06 -7.84 11.44
CA PHE A 122 10.10 -8.84 10.38
C PHE A 122 11.37 -9.68 10.44
N ASP A 123 12.52 -9.06 10.70
CA ASP A 123 13.80 -9.77 10.81
C ASP A 123 13.77 -10.80 11.96
N GLU A 124 13.18 -10.47 13.10
CA GLU A 124 12.97 -11.42 14.19
C GLU A 124 12.10 -12.61 13.73
N THR A 125 11.00 -12.34 13.04
CA THR A 125 10.08 -13.37 12.54
C THR A 125 10.76 -14.28 11.52
N TYR A 126 11.45 -13.72 10.52
CA TYR A 126 12.12 -14.51 9.50
C TYR A 126 13.26 -15.36 10.11
N LYS A 127 14.00 -14.81 11.06
CA LYS A 127 15.03 -15.53 11.79
C LYS A 127 14.44 -16.72 12.58
N ALA A 128 13.33 -16.50 13.27
CA ALA A 128 12.65 -17.56 14.03
C ALA A 128 12.11 -18.67 13.12
N LEU A 129 11.64 -18.31 11.92
CA LEU A 129 11.13 -19.26 10.90
C LEU A 129 12.25 -19.93 10.10
N GLY A 130 13.51 -19.52 10.24
CA GLY A 130 14.62 -20.01 9.41
C GLY A 130 14.50 -19.60 7.94
N VAL A 131 13.81 -18.48 7.65
CA VAL A 131 13.61 -17.96 6.31
C VAL A 131 14.62 -16.83 6.03
N SER A 132 15.16 -16.82 4.82
CA SER A 132 16.05 -15.76 4.34
C SER A 132 15.79 -15.42 2.89
N PHE A 133 16.11 -14.18 2.50
CA PHE A 133 15.94 -13.68 1.14
C PHE A 133 17.28 -13.21 0.56
N ASP A 134 17.49 -13.45 -0.73
CA ASP A 134 18.67 -12.96 -1.46
C ASP A 134 18.52 -11.47 -1.83
N LYS A 135 17.26 -11.02 -2.00
CA LYS A 135 16.91 -9.64 -2.32
C LYS A 135 15.54 -9.29 -1.73
N ILE A 136 15.45 -8.13 -1.11
CA ILE A 136 14.18 -7.53 -0.68
C ILE A 136 13.89 -6.33 -1.59
N TYR A 137 12.66 -6.24 -2.09
CA TYR A 137 12.13 -5.09 -2.81
C TYR A 137 11.17 -4.34 -1.90
N TYR A 138 11.37 -3.05 -1.76
CA TYR A 138 10.50 -2.17 -1.00
C TYR A 138 9.58 -1.41 -1.94
N GLU A 139 8.28 -1.39 -1.65
CA GLU A 139 7.31 -0.68 -2.49
C GLU A 139 7.59 0.82 -2.54
N SER A 140 8.20 1.38 -1.49
CA SER A 140 8.68 2.77 -1.46
C SER A 140 9.72 3.11 -2.53
N ASP A 141 10.45 2.11 -3.03
CA ASP A 141 11.41 2.27 -4.14
C ASP A 141 10.78 1.89 -5.48
N THR A 142 9.99 0.81 -5.50
CA THR A 142 9.48 0.23 -6.75
C THR A 142 8.37 1.06 -7.40
N TYR A 143 7.62 1.84 -6.63
CA TYR A 143 6.48 2.62 -7.15
C TYR A 143 6.90 3.68 -8.18
N LEU A 144 8.08 4.28 -8.03
CA LEU A 144 8.60 5.26 -9.00
C LEU A 144 8.88 4.60 -10.36
N VAL A 145 9.46 3.39 -10.33
CA VAL A 145 9.67 2.60 -11.55
C VAL A 145 8.34 2.21 -12.16
N GLY A 146 7.36 1.83 -11.33
CA GLY A 146 6.00 1.53 -11.78
C GLY A 146 5.33 2.73 -12.43
N LYS A 147 5.38 3.92 -11.81
CA LYS A 147 4.85 5.16 -12.40
C LYS A 147 5.49 5.46 -13.77
N ALA A 148 6.81 5.34 -13.87
CA ALA A 148 7.51 5.54 -15.15
C ALA A 148 7.04 4.53 -16.22
N LYS A 149 6.80 3.26 -15.85
CA LYS A 149 6.25 2.25 -16.75
C LYS A 149 4.79 2.54 -17.15
N VAL A 150 3.99 3.05 -16.25
CA VAL A 150 2.61 3.48 -16.58
C VAL A 150 2.62 4.65 -17.56
N GLU A 151 3.48 5.65 -17.37
CA GLU A 151 3.63 6.76 -18.32
C GLU A 151 4.16 6.30 -19.70
N GLU A 152 5.07 5.34 -19.71
CA GLU A 152 5.53 4.71 -20.96
C GLU A 152 4.38 3.99 -21.67
N GLY A 153 3.60 3.20 -20.94
CA GLY A 153 2.42 2.50 -21.48
C GLY A 153 1.33 3.43 -22.00
N LEU A 154 1.11 4.59 -21.35
CA LEU A 154 0.21 5.63 -21.86
C LEU A 154 0.69 6.17 -23.22
N LYS A 155 1.99 6.47 -23.35
CA LYS A 155 2.57 6.96 -24.62
C LYS A 155 2.46 5.93 -25.74
N GLN A 156 2.51 4.65 -25.40
CA GLN A 156 2.38 3.54 -26.36
C GLN A 156 0.91 3.15 -26.65
N GLY A 157 -0.07 3.77 -25.97
CA GLY A 157 -1.49 3.43 -26.12
C GLY A 157 -1.89 2.09 -25.48
N LEU A 158 -1.05 1.53 -24.60
CA LEU A 158 -1.36 0.31 -23.84
C LEU A 158 -2.31 0.61 -22.66
N PHE A 159 -2.26 1.82 -22.13
CA PHE A 159 -3.08 2.30 -21.04
C PHE A 159 -3.86 3.54 -21.47
N PHE A 160 -4.92 3.87 -20.75
CA PHE A 160 -5.74 5.04 -21.08
C PHE A 160 -6.07 5.86 -19.82
N ARG A 161 -6.40 7.13 -20.02
CA ARG A 161 -6.78 8.05 -18.95
C ARG A 161 -8.28 8.31 -19.00
N LYS A 162 -8.95 8.21 -17.86
CA LYS A 162 -10.35 8.58 -17.70
C LYS A 162 -10.52 10.09 -17.49
N ALA A 163 -11.76 10.57 -17.57
CA ALA A 163 -12.09 12.00 -17.41
C ALA A 163 -11.67 12.59 -16.05
N ASP A 164 -11.59 11.77 -15.01
CA ASP A 164 -11.12 12.13 -13.68
C ASP A 164 -9.60 12.12 -13.52
N ASN A 165 -8.85 11.99 -14.62
CA ASN A 165 -7.39 11.83 -14.69
C ASN A 165 -6.82 10.50 -14.17
N SER A 166 -7.62 9.58 -13.68
CA SER A 166 -7.13 8.24 -13.32
C SER A 166 -6.64 7.47 -14.54
N VAL A 167 -5.64 6.60 -14.35
CA VAL A 167 -5.04 5.79 -15.42
C VAL A 167 -5.42 4.33 -15.25
N TRP A 168 -5.82 3.69 -16.32
CA TRP A 168 -6.36 2.34 -16.35
C TRP A 168 -5.73 1.49 -17.47
N ALA A 169 -5.63 0.19 -17.20
CA ALA A 169 -5.41 -0.84 -18.23
C ALA A 169 -6.73 -1.51 -18.56
N ASP A 170 -7.01 -1.72 -19.85
CA ASP A 170 -8.17 -2.49 -20.30
C ASP A 170 -7.73 -3.92 -20.62
N LEU A 171 -8.19 -4.87 -19.83
CA LEU A 171 -7.93 -6.30 -19.98
C LEU A 171 -9.19 -7.08 -20.33
N THR A 172 -10.24 -6.38 -20.77
CA THR A 172 -11.56 -7.00 -21.07
C THR A 172 -11.50 -7.98 -22.24
N SER A 173 -10.59 -7.77 -23.19
CA SER A 173 -10.33 -8.71 -24.29
C SER A 173 -9.79 -10.06 -23.81
N ASP A 174 -9.15 -10.09 -22.64
CA ASP A 174 -8.59 -11.30 -22.02
C ASP A 174 -9.55 -11.92 -20.99
N GLY A 175 -10.79 -11.42 -20.91
CA GLY A 175 -11.81 -11.89 -19.97
C GLY A 175 -11.61 -11.39 -18.53
N LEU A 176 -10.79 -10.35 -18.34
CA LEU A 176 -10.54 -9.70 -17.06
C LEU A 176 -11.21 -8.31 -17.03
N ASP A 177 -11.19 -7.65 -15.88
CA ASP A 177 -11.71 -6.29 -15.73
C ASP A 177 -10.69 -5.23 -16.12
N GLN A 178 -11.18 -3.98 -16.27
CA GLN A 178 -10.29 -2.84 -16.28
C GLN A 178 -9.58 -2.70 -14.94
N LYS A 179 -8.27 -2.46 -14.96
CA LYS A 179 -7.44 -2.33 -13.76
C LYS A 179 -6.94 -0.90 -13.60
N LEU A 180 -7.19 -0.32 -12.41
CA LEU A 180 -6.66 0.98 -12.02
C LEU A 180 -5.13 0.88 -11.86
N LEU A 181 -4.41 1.81 -12.44
CA LEU A 181 -2.95 1.95 -12.34
C LEU A 181 -2.55 3.20 -11.55
N LEU A 182 -3.18 4.35 -11.80
CA LEU A 182 -2.98 5.56 -11.02
C LEU A 182 -4.33 6.17 -10.66
N ARG A 183 -4.45 6.67 -9.43
CA ARG A 183 -5.66 7.42 -9.01
C ARG A 183 -5.72 8.78 -9.68
N SER A 184 -6.85 9.46 -9.55
CA SER A 184 -7.09 10.81 -10.09
C SER A 184 -6.10 11.85 -9.57
N ASP A 185 -5.62 11.71 -8.34
CA ASP A 185 -4.60 12.54 -7.69
C ASP A 185 -3.16 12.17 -8.10
N GLY A 186 -2.99 11.18 -9.00
CA GLY A 186 -1.69 10.69 -9.46
C GLY A 186 -0.98 9.74 -8.50
N THR A 187 -1.60 9.36 -7.37
CA THR A 187 -1.00 8.36 -6.48
C THR A 187 -1.10 6.96 -7.07
N SER A 188 -0.06 6.15 -6.81
CA SER A 188 0.01 4.77 -7.29
C SER A 188 -0.85 3.82 -6.45
N VAL A 189 -1.24 2.71 -7.06
CA VAL A 189 -1.91 1.58 -6.42
C VAL A 189 -1.00 0.35 -6.44
N TYR A 190 -1.41 -0.75 -5.79
CA TYR A 190 -0.61 -1.99 -5.76
C TYR A 190 -0.17 -2.47 -7.14
N MET A 191 -1.06 -2.45 -8.15
CA MET A 191 -0.75 -2.85 -9.51
C MET A 191 0.43 -2.07 -10.10
N THR A 192 0.52 -0.77 -9.83
CA THR A 192 1.65 0.07 -10.27
C THR A 192 2.96 -0.41 -9.65
N GLN A 193 2.93 -0.74 -8.36
CA GLN A 193 4.09 -1.21 -7.61
C GLN A 193 4.56 -2.58 -8.12
N ASP A 194 3.63 -3.47 -8.44
CA ASP A 194 3.95 -4.80 -8.97
C ASP A 194 4.58 -4.72 -10.37
N ILE A 195 4.07 -3.84 -11.24
CA ILE A 195 4.70 -3.53 -12.54
C ILE A 195 6.14 -3.04 -12.33
N GLY A 196 6.35 -2.12 -11.38
CA GLY A 196 7.68 -1.60 -11.05
C GLY A 196 8.61 -2.69 -10.52
N THR A 197 8.11 -3.52 -9.61
CA THR A 197 8.88 -4.63 -9.03
C THR A 197 9.25 -5.67 -10.09
N ALA A 198 8.32 -6.03 -10.97
CA ALA A 198 8.59 -6.95 -12.08
C ALA A 198 9.67 -6.40 -13.01
N ALA A 199 9.58 -5.13 -13.40
CA ALA A 199 10.58 -4.47 -14.23
C ALA A 199 11.98 -4.47 -13.57
N LEU A 200 12.06 -4.20 -12.26
CA LEU A 200 13.32 -4.24 -11.51
C LEU A 200 13.90 -5.64 -11.44
N ARG A 201 13.09 -6.68 -11.29
CA ARG A 201 13.56 -8.07 -11.25
C ARG A 201 14.26 -8.46 -12.54
N PHE A 202 13.71 -8.10 -13.70
CA PHE A 202 14.35 -8.34 -14.99
C PHE A 202 15.63 -7.50 -15.19
N LYS A 203 15.64 -6.29 -14.65
CA LYS A 203 16.84 -5.42 -14.66
C LYS A 203 17.94 -5.98 -13.78
N ASP A 204 17.62 -6.39 -12.55
CA ASP A 204 18.59 -6.92 -11.58
C ASP A 204 19.12 -8.30 -11.99
N TYR A 205 18.29 -9.08 -12.68
CA TYR A 205 18.58 -10.45 -13.10
C TYR A 205 18.29 -10.66 -14.59
N PRO A 206 19.14 -10.15 -15.51
CA PRO A 206 18.88 -10.22 -16.95
C PRO A 206 18.78 -11.65 -17.51
N ALA A 207 19.35 -12.63 -16.81
CA ALA A 207 19.25 -14.05 -17.15
C ALA A 207 18.00 -14.75 -16.57
N LEU A 208 17.07 -14.00 -15.97
CA LEU A 208 15.85 -14.55 -15.39
C LEU A 208 14.99 -15.18 -16.48
N ARG A 209 14.63 -16.47 -16.29
CA ARG A 209 13.79 -17.22 -17.24
C ARG A 209 12.39 -17.45 -16.73
N LYS A 210 12.19 -17.44 -15.40
CA LYS A 210 10.92 -17.74 -14.77
C LYS A 210 10.78 -16.96 -13.47
N MET A 211 9.67 -16.28 -13.30
CA MET A 211 9.24 -15.74 -12.02
C MET A 211 8.16 -16.64 -11.42
N ILE A 212 8.25 -16.87 -10.12
CA ILE A 212 7.28 -17.64 -9.36
C ILE A 212 6.81 -16.77 -8.21
N TYR A 213 5.51 -16.48 -8.19
CA TYR A 213 4.85 -15.78 -7.10
C TYR A 213 4.25 -16.83 -6.15
N VAL A 214 4.64 -16.78 -4.88
CA VAL A 214 4.07 -17.61 -3.81
C VAL A 214 3.17 -16.70 -2.99
N VAL A 215 1.88 -16.83 -3.16
CA VAL A 215 0.85 -15.92 -2.63
C VAL A 215 -0.31 -16.72 -2.02
N GLY A 216 -1.13 -16.06 -1.19
CA GLY A 216 -2.38 -16.61 -0.71
C GLY A 216 -3.45 -16.67 -1.80
N ASN A 217 -4.49 -17.46 -1.59
CA ASN A 217 -5.58 -17.64 -2.56
C ASN A 217 -6.29 -16.33 -2.92
N GLU A 218 -6.30 -15.36 -2.02
CA GLU A 218 -6.89 -14.04 -2.20
C GLU A 218 -6.20 -13.24 -3.33
N GLN A 219 -4.96 -13.60 -3.65
CA GLN A 219 -4.17 -12.93 -4.68
C GLN A 219 -4.33 -13.54 -6.08
N ASN A 220 -5.06 -14.66 -6.22
CA ASN A 220 -5.22 -15.34 -7.51
C ASN A 220 -5.85 -14.45 -8.59
N TYR A 221 -6.71 -13.51 -8.19
CA TYR A 221 -7.32 -12.57 -9.12
C TYR A 221 -6.40 -11.41 -9.50
N HIS A 222 -5.38 -11.13 -8.69
CA HIS A 222 -4.43 -10.04 -8.91
C HIS A 222 -3.29 -10.47 -9.85
N PHE A 223 -2.82 -11.71 -9.73
CA PHE A 223 -1.74 -12.33 -10.52
C PHE A 223 -2.28 -13.32 -11.53
#